data_a25d3258be7456d996f3c61b3475cc8e
#
_entry.id   a25d3258be7456d996f3c61b3475cc8e
#
_cell.length_a   1.000
_cell.length_b   1.000
_cell.length_c   1.000
_cell.angle_alpha   90.00
_cell.angle_beta   90.00
_cell.angle_gamma   90.00
#
_symmetry.space_group_name_H-M   'P 1'
#
loop_
_entity.id
_entity.type
_entity.pdbx_description
1 polymer ?
#
loop_
_entity_poly.entity_id
_entity_poly.type
_entity_poly.pdbx_seq_one_letter_code
_entity_poly.pdbx_strand_id
1 'polypeptide(L)' 'MPFKAKEVLRKLGRAGFEVRRQSGSHIVLRHTDGRQTYVSMHTGDVPAGTFKSILRQAGLTEDQFRDL' A
#
# COMPACT_ATOMS: atom_id res chain seq x y z
N MET A 1 -12.54 6.63 -4.43
CA MET A 1 -11.80 6.63 -5.69
C MET A 1 -10.85 5.45 -5.72
N PRO A 2 -10.94 4.59 -6.73
CA PRO A 2 -10.00 3.47 -6.81
C PRO A 2 -8.61 3.95 -7.22
N PHE A 3 -7.61 3.30 -6.66
CA PHE A 3 -6.22 3.54 -6.98
C PHE A 3 -5.64 2.31 -7.67
N LYS A 4 -4.68 2.52 -8.56
CA LYS A 4 -3.93 1.43 -9.15
C LYS A 4 -2.87 0.95 -8.17
N ALA A 5 -2.49 -0.34 -8.25
CA ALA A 5 -1.50 -0.90 -7.34
C ALA A 5 -0.19 -0.12 -7.38
N LYS A 6 0.23 0.29 -8.57
CA LYS A 6 1.47 1.07 -8.73
C LYS A 6 1.38 2.39 -7.97
N GLU A 7 0.22 3.04 -8.00
CA GLU A 7 -0.01 4.30 -7.30
C GLU A 7 -0.02 4.10 -5.79
N VAL A 8 -0.65 3.02 -5.34
CA VAL A 8 -0.66 2.67 -3.92
C VAL A 8 0.77 2.44 -3.43
N LEU A 9 1.56 1.72 -4.21
CA LEU A 9 2.95 1.45 -3.86
C LEU A 9 3.75 2.75 -3.74
N ARG A 10 3.59 3.65 -4.71
CA ARG A 10 4.29 4.95 -4.70
C ARG A 10 3.91 5.78 -3.47
N LYS A 11 2.62 5.84 -3.15
CA LYS A 11 2.15 6.63 -2.01
C LYS A 11 2.62 6.04 -0.69
N LEU A 12 2.62 4.72 -0.56
CA LEU A 12 3.15 4.08 0.64
C LEU A 12 4.63 4.38 0.82
N GLY A 13 5.40 4.42 -0.28
CA GLY A 13 6.79 4.83 -0.21
C GLY A 13 6.96 6.23 0.33
N ARG A 14 6.07 7.14 -0.06
CA ARG A 14 6.08 8.52 0.43
C ARG A 14 5.74 8.60 1.92
N ALA A 15 4.97 7.64 2.41
CA ALA A 15 4.63 7.55 3.83
C ALA A 15 5.74 6.93 4.66
N GLY A 16 6.83 6.49 4.04
CA GLY A 16 7.97 5.91 4.74
C GLY A 16 8.02 4.39 4.72
N PHE A 17 7.19 3.76 3.91
CA PHE A 17 7.22 2.31 3.76
C PHE A 17 8.26 1.92 2.72
N GLU A 18 9.00 0.86 2.98
CA GLU A 18 10.01 0.33 2.07
C GLU A 18 9.65 -1.07 1.64
N VAL A 19 9.96 -1.40 0.40
CA VAL A 19 9.80 -2.76 -0.09
C VAL A 19 10.82 -3.65 0.59
N ARG A 20 10.33 -4.65 1.33
CA ARG A 20 11.18 -5.59 2.05
C ARG A 20 11.37 -6.88 1.28
N ARG A 21 10.35 -7.28 0.54
CA ARG A 21 10.39 -8.52 -0.23
C ARG A 21 9.36 -8.47 -1.34
N GLN A 22 9.67 -9.12 -2.43
CA GLN A 22 8.74 -9.29 -3.53
C GLN A 22 8.80 -10.73 -4.00
N SER A 23 7.62 -11.34 -4.14
CA SER A 23 7.49 -12.70 -4.66
C SER A 23 6.42 -12.66 -5.73
N GLY A 24 6.84 -12.76 -7.00
CA GLY A 24 5.93 -12.58 -8.12
C GLY A 24 5.32 -11.19 -8.08
N SER A 25 4.01 -11.11 -8.05
CA SER A 25 3.28 -9.85 -7.99
C SER A 25 3.00 -9.37 -6.56
N HIS A 26 3.40 -10.16 -5.55
CA HIS A 26 3.15 -9.82 -4.14
C HIS A 26 4.32 -9.06 -3.57
N ILE A 27 4.07 -7.87 -3.05
CA ILE A 27 5.10 -7.00 -2.47
C ILE A 27 4.80 -6.78 -1.00
N VAL A 28 5.81 -7.00 -0.16
CA VAL A 28 5.73 -6.74 1.28
C VAL A 28 6.44 -5.41 1.53
N LEU A 29 5.73 -4.48 2.17
CA LEU A 29 6.28 -3.18 2.54
C LEU A 29 6.27 -3.04 4.05
N ARG A 30 7.31 -2.39 4.58
CA ARG A 30 7.44 -2.22 6.02
C ARG A 30 7.94 -0.82 6.34
N HIS A 31 7.36 -0.23 7.38
CA HIS A 31 7.79 1.04 7.92
C HIS A 31 8.82 0.78 9.04
N THR A 32 9.70 1.75 9.28
CA THR A 32 10.72 1.62 10.33
C THR A 32 10.12 1.41 11.71
N ASP A 33 8.88 1.85 11.93
CA ASP A 33 8.20 1.66 13.22
C ASP A 33 7.55 0.29 13.35
N GLY A 34 7.70 -0.58 12.37
CA GLY A 34 7.19 -1.96 12.43
C GLY A 34 5.88 -2.21 11.72
N ARG A 35 5.18 -1.16 11.26
CA ARG A 35 3.96 -1.36 10.49
C ARG A 35 4.29 -2.04 9.16
N GLN A 36 3.45 -2.97 8.76
CA GLN A 36 3.71 -3.76 7.56
C GLN A 36 2.42 -3.95 6.78
N THR A 37 2.51 -3.86 5.47
CA THR A 37 1.38 -4.10 4.59
C THR A 37 1.82 -4.83 3.34
N TYR A 38 0.85 -5.25 2.55
CA TYR A 38 1.07 -6.11 1.39
C TYR A 38 0.32 -5.52 0.20
N VAL A 39 0.98 -5.46 -0.94
CA VAL A 39 0.37 -4.97 -2.18
C VAL A 39 0.56 -6.02 -3.26
N SER A 40 -0.55 -6.37 -3.92
CA SER A 40 -0.50 -7.26 -5.09
C SER A 40 -0.48 -6.39 -6.34
N MET A 41 0.55 -6.56 -7.15
CA MET A 41 0.75 -5.77 -8.37
C MET A 41 -0.03 -6.38 -9.53
N HIS A 42 -1.35 -6.28 -9.47
CA HIS A 42 -2.22 -6.71 -10.55
C HIS A 42 -2.54 -5.52 -11.46
N THR A 43 -2.91 -5.83 -12.70
CA THR A 43 -3.45 -4.80 -13.59
C THR A 43 -4.82 -4.39 -13.12
N GLY A 44 -5.18 -3.13 -13.35
CA GLY A 44 -6.46 -2.60 -12.92
C GLY A 44 -6.39 -1.97 -11.54
N ASP A 45 -7.56 -1.66 -11.01
CA ASP A 45 -7.68 -0.95 -9.74
C ASP A 45 -7.60 -1.91 -8.56
N VAL A 46 -7.06 -1.41 -7.46
CA VAL A 46 -7.06 -2.16 -6.20
C VAL A 46 -8.51 -2.21 -5.69
N PRO A 47 -9.05 -3.41 -5.42
CA PRO A 47 -10.42 -3.51 -4.90
C PRO A 47 -10.59 -2.73 -3.59
N ALA A 48 -11.77 -2.18 -3.38
CA ALA A 48 -12.05 -1.32 -2.22
C ALA A 48 -11.75 -2.01 -0.89
N GLY A 49 -12.12 -3.27 -0.75
CA GLY A 49 -11.85 -4.02 0.48
C GLY A 49 -10.38 -4.22 0.73
N THR A 50 -9.63 -4.52 -0.33
CA THR A 50 -8.18 -4.67 -0.26
C THR A 50 -7.53 -3.35 0.13
N PHE A 51 -7.98 -2.25 -0.48
CA PHE A 51 -7.48 -0.92 -0.19
C PHE A 51 -7.69 -0.56 1.28
N LYS A 52 -8.87 -0.83 1.81
CA LYS A 52 -9.14 -0.57 3.24
C LYS A 52 -8.23 -1.38 4.15
N SER A 53 -7.97 -2.63 3.78
CA SER A 53 -7.04 -3.47 4.55
C SER A 53 -5.63 -2.89 4.55
N ILE A 54 -5.18 -2.41 3.39
CA ILE A 54 -3.86 -1.79 3.27
C ILE A 54 -3.78 -0.56 4.19
N LEU A 55 -4.78 0.30 4.16
CA LEU A 55 -4.80 1.50 5.00
C LEU A 55 -4.76 1.13 6.48
N ARG A 56 -5.55 0.14 6.88
CA ARG A 56 -5.59 -0.31 8.27
C ARG A 56 -4.24 -0.83 8.71
N GLN A 57 -3.60 -1.66 7.88
CA GLN A 57 -2.28 -2.21 8.19
C GLN A 57 -1.22 -1.12 8.24
N ALA A 58 -1.32 -0.13 7.37
CA ALA A 58 -0.38 0.98 7.30
C ALA A 58 -0.65 2.05 8.37
N GLY A 59 -1.77 1.97 9.05
CA GLY A 59 -2.14 2.96 10.07
C GLY A 59 -2.48 4.33 9.49
N LEU A 60 -3.03 4.35 8.28
CA LEU A 60 -3.37 5.58 7.58
C LEU A 60 -4.87 5.71 7.41
N THR A 61 -5.37 6.94 7.50
CA THR A 61 -6.73 7.24 7.07
C THR A 61 -6.74 7.43 5.55
N GLU A 62 -7.92 7.37 4.98
CA GLU A 62 -8.07 7.58 3.53
C GLU A 62 -7.62 8.99 3.15
N ASP A 63 -7.93 9.98 3.97
CA ASP A 63 -7.51 11.36 3.71
C ASP A 63 -6.00 11.51 3.75
N GLN A 64 -5.36 10.90 4.75
CA GLN A 64 -3.90 10.90 4.85
C GLN A 64 -3.26 10.28 3.62
N PHE A 65 -3.81 9.15 3.18
CA PHE A 65 -3.28 8.47 2.01
C PHE A 65 -3.45 9.30 0.74
N ARG A 66 -4.60 9.96 0.60
CA ARG A 66 -4.89 10.77 -0.58
C ARG A 66 -3.91 11.93 -0.71
N ASP A 67 -3.44 12.45 0.42
CA ASP A 67 -2.53 13.60 0.46
C ASP A 67 -1.06 13.23 0.22
N LEU A 68 -0.76 11.96 0.11
CA LEU A 68 0.62 11.51 -0.13
C LEU A 68 1.11 11.79 -1.54
#